data_dbe5585877b6d3673d046283cb5f0e54
#
_entry.id   dbe5585877b6d3673d046283cb5f0e54
#
_cell.length_a   1.000
_cell.length_b   1.000
_cell.length_c   1.000
_cell.angle_alpha   90.00
_cell.angle_beta   90.00
_cell.angle_gamma   90.00
#
_symmetry.space_group_name_H-M   'P 1'
#
loop_
_entity.id
_entity.type
_entity.pdbx_description
1 polymer ?
#
loop_
_entity_poly.entity_id
_entity_poly.type
_entity_poly.pdbx_seq_one_letter_code
_entity_poly.pdbx_strand_id
1 'polypeptide(L)'
;MTRPLLNRLVLGCVGGAAAVLVAAGPRSVAVEAQGATGTIVGHVRLTPSAPPSPIIRMGGDPRCSAAAGGKRVTQDFVVRSADGGLANTFVNLQGSFPATPVPTQPVALDQRGCIFVPRMVGAQVGQTLQVTNSDNTAHNVHSLSTHSNAFNVSQPRKGMTSRFPLKSEDVVMRIKCDIHSWMVAWVGVVPHPYFAVSGGDGSFAIARVPPGRHTIQTWHEAYGRLTRTVDVKAGQTATADFVYTGKEKPSAAGVMELVIPGDVQAVTLIAGR
;
A
#
# COMPACT_ATOMS: atom_id res chain seq x y z
N MET A 1 -13.33 -98.81 2.21
CA MET A 1 -13.31 -99.45 3.51
C MET A 1 -13.43 -98.42 4.60
N THR A 2 -14.60 -98.33 5.20
CA THR A 2 -14.96 -98.32 6.61
C THR A 2 -14.25 -97.33 7.57
N ARG A 3 -14.98 -96.26 7.90
CA ARG A 3 -15.42 -95.82 9.25
C ARG A 3 -14.38 -95.54 10.37
N PRO A 4 -14.72 -94.78 11.47
CA PRO A 4 -15.87 -93.95 11.81
C PRO A 4 -15.56 -92.63 12.51
N LEU A 5 -16.60 -91.80 12.62
CA LEU A 5 -17.02 -90.75 13.55
C LEU A 5 -16.38 -90.68 14.97
N LEU A 6 -16.09 -89.50 15.44
CA LEU A 6 -16.26 -89.16 16.84
C LEU A 6 -16.70 -87.69 17.01
N ASN A 7 -17.91 -87.50 17.54
CA ASN A 7 -18.52 -86.28 18.07
C ASN A 7 -17.71 -85.71 19.23
N ARG A 8 -17.45 -84.42 19.25
CA ARG A 8 -17.27 -83.72 20.51
C ARG A 8 -18.03 -82.37 20.43
N LEU A 9 -19.04 -82.32 21.25
CA LEU A 9 -19.79 -81.13 21.67
C LEU A 9 -18.84 -80.24 22.44
N VAL A 10 -18.73 -78.98 22.08
CA VAL A 10 -18.17 -77.94 22.92
C VAL A 10 -19.16 -76.79 22.99
N LEU A 11 -19.57 -76.54 24.24
CA LEU A 11 -20.54 -75.56 24.71
C LEU A 11 -20.09 -74.14 24.39
N GLY A 12 -20.94 -73.32 23.72
CA GLY A 12 -20.68 -71.98 23.37
C GLY A 12 -20.86 -71.01 24.54
N CYS A 13 -19.89 -70.14 24.75
CA CYS A 13 -20.07 -68.93 25.54
C CYS A 13 -20.48 -67.82 24.59
N VAL A 14 -21.72 -67.33 24.75
CA VAL A 14 -22.23 -66.15 24.08
C VAL A 14 -21.68 -64.92 24.82
N GLY A 15 -20.63 -64.32 24.25
CA GLY A 15 -20.15 -62.99 24.68
C GLY A 15 -20.86 -61.91 23.88
N GLY A 16 -21.79 -61.23 24.49
CA GLY A 16 -22.45 -60.08 23.88
C GLY A 16 -21.49 -58.87 23.79
N ALA A 17 -21.03 -58.58 22.59
CA ALA A 17 -20.33 -57.31 22.31
C ALA A 17 -21.38 -56.18 22.16
N ALA A 18 -21.48 -55.34 23.15
CA ALA A 18 -22.25 -54.11 23.07
C ALA A 18 -21.51 -53.14 22.12
N ALA A 19 -22.00 -52.96 20.91
CA ALA A 19 -21.52 -51.93 20.01
C ALA A 19 -22.05 -50.55 20.51
N VAL A 20 -21.13 -49.77 21.09
CA VAL A 20 -21.42 -48.34 21.40
C VAL A 20 -21.39 -47.57 20.07
N LEU A 21 -22.53 -47.31 19.50
CA LEU A 21 -22.72 -46.34 18.42
C LEU A 21 -22.50 -44.94 18.97
N VAL A 22 -21.29 -44.40 18.81
CA VAL A 22 -21.03 -42.98 19.01
C VAL A 22 -21.66 -42.24 17.82
N ALA A 23 -22.84 -41.71 18.02
CA ALA A 23 -23.47 -40.81 17.07
C ALA A 23 -22.64 -39.52 17.01
N ALA A 24 -21.82 -39.37 15.96
CA ALA A 24 -21.21 -38.09 15.62
C ALA A 24 -22.32 -37.16 15.13
N GLY A 25 -22.87 -36.34 16.03
CA GLY A 25 -23.77 -35.26 15.68
C GLY A 25 -23.08 -34.27 14.70
N PRO A 26 -23.83 -33.63 13.80
CA PRO A 26 -23.25 -32.64 12.91
C PRO A 26 -22.66 -31.51 13.76
N ARG A 27 -21.33 -31.33 13.68
CA ARG A 27 -20.70 -30.12 14.20
C ARG A 27 -21.20 -28.96 13.37
N SER A 28 -22.16 -28.20 13.91
CA SER A 28 -22.49 -26.89 13.38
C SER A 28 -21.24 -26.02 13.46
N VAL A 29 -20.58 -25.82 12.33
CA VAL A 29 -19.58 -24.75 12.21
C VAL A 29 -20.40 -23.48 12.35
N ALA A 30 -20.31 -22.83 13.51
CA ALA A 30 -20.83 -21.50 13.69
C ALA A 30 -20.08 -20.60 12.70
N VAL A 31 -20.71 -20.27 11.59
CA VAL A 31 -20.30 -19.16 10.76
C VAL A 31 -20.53 -17.94 11.65
N GLU A 32 -19.47 -17.42 12.26
CA GLU A 32 -19.54 -16.11 12.91
C GLU A 32 -20.07 -15.14 11.86
N ALA A 33 -21.29 -14.67 12.07
CA ALA A 33 -21.86 -13.60 11.28
C ALA A 33 -20.91 -12.42 11.42
N GLN A 34 -20.16 -12.12 10.36
CA GLN A 34 -19.32 -10.92 10.33
C GLN A 34 -20.26 -9.75 10.62
N GLY A 35 -20.12 -9.17 11.80
CA GLY A 35 -20.95 -8.06 12.25
C GLY A 35 -20.93 -6.96 11.17
N ALA A 36 -22.05 -6.27 11.00
CA ALA A 36 -22.17 -5.21 10.01
C ALA A 36 -21.00 -4.21 10.17
N THR A 37 -20.21 -4.02 9.12
CA THR A 37 -19.08 -3.09 9.08
C THR A 37 -19.57 -1.67 8.82
N GLY A 38 -18.76 -0.66 9.14
CA GLY A 38 -19.00 0.72 8.76
C GLY A 38 -18.11 1.20 7.62
N THR A 39 -18.24 2.48 7.31
CA THR A 39 -17.42 3.17 6.31
C THR A 39 -16.86 4.43 6.93
N ILE A 40 -15.61 4.77 6.64
CA ILE A 40 -15.05 6.08 6.96
C ILE A 40 -14.93 6.85 5.65
N VAL A 41 -15.46 8.07 5.62
CA VAL A 41 -15.27 9.02 4.52
C VAL A 41 -14.65 10.29 5.07
N GLY A 42 -14.01 11.07 4.22
CA GLY A 42 -13.46 12.34 4.62
C GLY A 42 -12.79 13.09 3.49
N HIS A 43 -12.32 14.29 3.82
CA HIS A 43 -11.52 15.12 2.93
C HIS A 43 -10.20 15.46 3.58
N VAL A 44 -9.15 15.38 2.79
CA VAL A 44 -7.85 15.94 3.12
C VAL A 44 -7.76 17.31 2.46
N ARG A 45 -7.44 18.35 3.23
CA ARG A 45 -7.37 19.72 2.75
C ARG A 45 -6.02 20.35 3.06
N LEU A 46 -5.61 21.29 2.21
CA LEU A 46 -4.47 22.16 2.44
C LEU A 46 -4.98 23.61 2.54
N THR A 47 -4.81 24.24 3.68
CA THR A 47 -5.31 25.61 3.91
C THR A 47 -4.61 26.66 3.02
N PRO A 48 -3.25 26.73 2.98
CA PRO A 48 -2.58 27.67 2.09
C PRO A 48 -2.67 27.22 0.63
N SER A 49 -2.40 28.15 -0.29
CA SER A 49 -2.19 27.79 -1.69
C SER A 49 -1.04 26.78 -1.82
N ALA A 50 -1.13 25.90 -2.83
CA ALA A 50 -0.03 25.00 -3.13
C ALA A 50 1.23 25.81 -3.53
N PRO A 51 2.44 25.35 -3.12
CA PRO A 51 3.66 25.95 -3.62
C PRO A 51 3.76 25.77 -5.13
N PRO A 52 4.49 26.64 -5.85
CA PRO A 52 4.72 26.47 -7.27
C PRO A 52 5.36 25.12 -7.56
N SER A 53 4.81 24.39 -8.53
CA SER A 53 5.39 23.13 -8.97
C SER A 53 6.73 23.39 -9.67
N PRO A 54 7.83 22.72 -9.25
CA PRO A 54 9.11 22.86 -9.93
C PRO A 54 9.04 22.31 -11.35
N ILE A 55 9.78 22.96 -12.25
CA ILE A 55 9.85 22.54 -13.64
C ILE A 55 10.84 21.38 -13.76
N ILE A 56 10.39 20.30 -14.38
CA ILE A 56 11.26 19.19 -14.75
C ILE A 56 12.09 19.60 -15.96
N ARG A 57 13.42 19.64 -15.79
CA ARG A 57 14.37 19.90 -16.88
C ARG A 57 14.77 18.60 -17.55
N MET A 58 13.98 18.16 -18.53
CA MET A 58 14.22 16.91 -19.28
C MET A 58 15.30 17.03 -20.38
N GLY A 59 15.97 18.18 -20.48
CA GLY A 59 16.93 18.44 -21.56
C GLY A 59 18.15 17.52 -21.61
N GLY A 60 18.44 16.78 -20.51
CA GLY A 60 19.47 15.74 -20.48
C GLY A 60 19.06 14.42 -21.15
N ASP A 61 17.76 14.21 -21.38
CA ASP A 61 17.22 13.07 -22.15
C ASP A 61 16.26 13.55 -23.23
N PRO A 62 16.70 13.59 -24.49
CA PRO A 62 15.87 14.00 -25.62
C PRO A 62 14.61 13.15 -25.80
N ARG A 63 14.65 11.87 -25.39
CA ARG A 63 13.50 10.96 -25.48
C ARG A 63 12.42 11.34 -24.47
N CYS A 64 12.81 11.72 -23.25
CA CYS A 64 11.88 12.23 -22.25
C CYS A 64 11.25 13.56 -22.72
N SER A 65 12.05 14.46 -23.27
CA SER A 65 11.55 15.71 -23.85
C SER A 65 10.54 15.46 -24.97
N ALA A 66 10.85 14.50 -25.87
CA ALA A 66 9.94 14.10 -26.93
C ALA A 66 8.66 13.41 -26.39
N ALA A 67 8.77 12.53 -25.38
CA ALA A 67 7.63 11.89 -24.73
C ALA A 67 6.68 12.90 -24.08
N ALA A 68 7.23 14.00 -23.57
CA ALA A 68 6.46 15.14 -23.06
C ALA A 68 5.89 16.05 -24.16
N GLY A 69 6.11 15.72 -25.45
CA GLY A 69 5.66 16.52 -26.59
C GLY A 69 6.36 17.88 -26.70
N GLY A 70 7.59 17.99 -26.23
CA GLY A 70 8.35 19.24 -26.15
C GLY A 70 7.76 20.27 -25.17
N LYS A 71 6.73 19.90 -24.41
CA LYS A 71 6.07 20.77 -23.45
C LYS A 71 6.89 20.90 -22.18
N ARG A 72 6.71 22.03 -21.53
CA ARG A 72 7.21 22.25 -20.17
C ARG A 72 6.42 21.36 -19.20
N VAL A 73 7.09 20.44 -18.53
CA VAL A 73 6.48 19.54 -17.54
C VAL A 73 6.79 20.07 -16.15
N THR A 74 5.77 20.13 -15.30
CA THR A 74 5.92 20.45 -13.89
C THR A 74 5.86 19.17 -13.06
N GLN A 75 6.56 19.17 -11.94
CA GLN A 75 6.47 18.07 -10.98
C GLN A 75 5.40 18.39 -9.93
N ASP A 76 4.19 17.93 -10.20
CA ASP A 76 3.04 18.21 -9.33
C ASP A 76 3.05 17.26 -8.12
N PHE A 77 3.90 17.56 -7.11
CA PHE A 77 3.94 16.82 -5.86
C PHE A 77 2.92 17.35 -4.83
N VAL A 78 2.48 18.60 -4.95
CA VAL A 78 1.36 19.15 -4.18
C VAL A 78 0.22 19.49 -5.14
N VAL A 79 -0.73 18.57 -5.28
CA VAL A 79 -1.91 18.75 -6.11
C VAL A 79 -3.07 19.18 -5.23
N ARG A 80 -3.43 20.47 -5.33
CA ARG A 80 -4.49 21.10 -4.56
C ARG A 80 -5.61 21.59 -5.47
N SER A 81 -6.84 21.17 -5.20
CA SER A 81 -8.03 21.67 -5.89
C SER A 81 -8.35 23.13 -5.50
N ALA A 82 -9.22 23.78 -6.26
CA ALA A 82 -9.63 25.17 -6.03
C ALA A 82 -10.25 25.37 -4.65
N ASP A 83 -11.00 24.39 -4.15
CA ASP A 83 -11.67 24.39 -2.84
C ASP A 83 -10.77 23.87 -1.70
N GLY A 84 -9.50 23.61 -1.98
CA GLY A 84 -8.49 23.25 -0.99
C GLY A 84 -8.26 21.77 -0.80
N GLY A 85 -8.91 20.90 -1.55
CA GLY A 85 -8.67 19.45 -1.47
C GLY A 85 -7.24 19.08 -1.84
N LEU A 86 -6.60 18.23 -1.05
CA LEU A 86 -5.21 17.77 -1.23
C LEU A 86 -5.19 16.33 -1.73
N ALA A 87 -4.72 16.14 -2.95
CA ALA A 87 -4.57 14.84 -3.58
C ALA A 87 -3.32 14.09 -3.10
N ASN A 88 -3.22 12.82 -3.52
CA ASN A 88 -2.05 11.96 -3.29
C ASN A 88 -1.68 11.77 -1.80
N THR A 89 -2.62 11.94 -0.90
CA THR A 89 -2.43 11.66 0.52
C THR A 89 -2.81 10.21 0.80
N PHE A 90 -1.88 9.45 1.35
CA PHE A 90 -2.16 8.10 1.84
C PHE A 90 -2.91 8.19 3.17
N VAL A 91 -4.01 7.47 3.28
CA VAL A 91 -4.87 7.44 4.47
C VAL A 91 -5.01 6.00 4.91
N ASN A 92 -4.70 5.69 6.17
CA ASN A 92 -4.81 4.32 6.68
C ASN A 92 -5.20 4.27 8.16
N LEU A 93 -5.82 3.20 8.58
CA LEU A 93 -6.02 2.90 9.99
C LEU A 93 -4.71 2.40 10.62
N GLN A 94 -4.52 2.73 11.88
CA GLN A 94 -3.41 2.27 12.70
C GLN A 94 -3.86 1.13 13.60
N GLY A 95 -2.96 0.18 13.88
CA GLY A 95 -3.21 -0.94 14.78
C GLY A 95 -3.30 -2.28 14.07
N SER A 96 -3.57 -3.31 14.86
CA SER A 96 -3.69 -4.68 14.37
C SER A 96 -5.14 -5.03 14.09
N PHE A 97 -5.37 -5.72 12.98
CA PHE A 97 -6.69 -6.18 12.54
C PHE A 97 -6.63 -7.69 12.27
N PRO A 98 -7.76 -8.39 12.36
CA PRO A 98 -7.83 -9.77 11.91
C PRO A 98 -7.35 -9.91 10.48
N ALA A 99 -6.69 -11.02 10.18
CA ALA A 99 -6.21 -11.29 8.82
C ALA A 99 -7.36 -11.28 7.83
N THR A 100 -7.14 -10.62 6.71
CA THR A 100 -8.11 -10.52 5.61
C THR A 100 -7.51 -11.11 4.33
N PRO A 101 -8.34 -11.62 3.41
CA PRO A 101 -7.84 -12.08 2.12
C PRO A 101 -7.06 -10.97 1.40
N VAL A 102 -5.89 -11.32 0.90
CA VAL A 102 -5.07 -10.39 0.11
C VAL A 102 -5.64 -10.32 -1.31
N PRO A 103 -5.87 -9.11 -1.86
CA PRO A 103 -6.32 -8.97 -3.23
C PRO A 103 -5.31 -9.58 -4.22
N THR A 104 -5.81 -10.36 -5.18
CA THR A 104 -4.97 -10.99 -6.22
C THR A 104 -4.58 -10.03 -7.34
N GLN A 105 -5.33 -8.94 -7.50
CA GLN A 105 -5.01 -7.90 -8.48
C GLN A 105 -3.74 -7.16 -8.08
N PRO A 106 -2.76 -7.02 -8.98
CA PRO A 106 -1.58 -6.24 -8.69
C PRO A 106 -1.90 -4.75 -8.59
N VAL A 107 -1.15 -4.07 -7.74
CA VAL A 107 -1.14 -2.60 -7.69
C VAL A 107 -0.29 -2.10 -8.85
N ALA A 108 -0.87 -1.29 -9.72
CA ALA A 108 -0.22 -0.82 -10.93
C ALA A 108 0.49 0.52 -10.73
N LEU A 109 1.71 0.62 -11.24
CA LEU A 109 2.49 1.84 -11.37
C LEU A 109 3.06 1.88 -12.79
N ASP A 110 2.93 3.01 -13.48
CA ASP A 110 3.38 3.17 -14.86
C ASP A 110 4.47 4.25 -14.94
N GLN A 111 5.46 4.04 -15.79
CA GLN A 111 6.44 5.05 -16.20
C GLN A 111 6.03 5.56 -17.56
N ARG A 112 5.42 6.75 -17.57
CA ARG A 112 4.85 7.36 -18.78
C ARG A 112 5.09 8.86 -18.82
N GLY A 113 5.65 9.34 -19.93
CA GLY A 113 6.07 10.72 -20.05
C GLY A 113 7.25 11.06 -19.15
N CYS A 114 8.08 10.06 -18.84
CA CYS A 114 9.20 10.14 -17.91
C CYS A 114 8.79 10.61 -16.50
N ILE A 115 7.64 10.16 -16.05
CA ILE A 115 7.18 10.28 -14.66
C ILE A 115 6.54 8.96 -14.21
N PHE A 116 6.47 8.72 -12.91
CA PHE A 116 5.64 7.64 -12.37
C PHE A 116 4.19 8.08 -12.24
N VAL A 117 3.25 7.23 -12.67
CA VAL A 117 1.81 7.48 -12.62
C VAL A 117 1.10 6.23 -12.08
N PRO A 118 0.28 6.35 -11.04
CA PRO A 118 0.01 7.55 -10.24
C PRO A 118 1.19 7.90 -9.30
N ARG A 119 1.17 9.08 -8.70
CA ARG A 119 2.19 9.55 -7.77
C ARG A 119 2.21 8.77 -6.46
N MET A 120 1.02 8.36 -5.99
CA MET A 120 0.81 7.62 -4.75
C MET A 120 -0.10 6.44 -4.99
N VAL A 121 0.27 5.28 -4.46
CA VAL A 121 -0.56 4.07 -4.45
C VAL A 121 -0.57 3.43 -3.06
N GLY A 122 -1.67 2.76 -2.74
CA GLY A 122 -1.78 1.92 -1.54
C GLY A 122 -1.81 0.45 -1.90
N ALA A 123 -1.28 -0.39 -1.02
CA ALA A 123 -1.25 -1.84 -1.16
C ALA A 123 -1.42 -2.53 0.19
N GLN A 124 -1.95 -3.74 0.16
CA GLN A 124 -1.91 -4.65 1.31
C GLN A 124 -0.65 -5.53 1.23
N VAL A 125 -0.04 -5.82 2.38
CA VAL A 125 1.05 -6.81 2.47
C VAL A 125 0.61 -8.12 1.82
N GLY A 126 1.47 -8.70 0.97
CA GLY A 126 1.18 -9.88 0.16
C GLY A 126 0.70 -9.57 -1.26
N GLN A 127 0.24 -8.34 -1.57
CA GLN A 127 -0.02 -7.95 -2.95
C GLN A 127 1.27 -7.81 -3.76
N THR A 128 1.11 -7.78 -5.07
CA THR A 128 2.21 -7.53 -6.01
C THR A 128 2.12 -6.10 -6.52
N LEU A 129 3.22 -5.35 -6.42
CA LEU A 129 3.41 -4.10 -7.16
C LEU A 129 3.85 -4.46 -8.59
N GLN A 130 3.10 -4.02 -9.60
CA GLN A 130 3.44 -4.17 -11.00
C GLN A 130 3.84 -2.82 -11.58
N VAL A 131 5.07 -2.73 -12.09
CA VAL A 131 5.58 -1.50 -12.69
C VAL A 131 5.86 -1.72 -14.16
N THR A 132 5.27 -0.88 -15.01
CA THR A 132 5.42 -0.95 -16.48
C THR A 132 6.19 0.26 -16.98
N ASN A 133 7.09 0.05 -17.96
CA ASN A 133 7.71 1.13 -18.73
C ASN A 133 6.90 1.35 -20.01
N SER A 134 6.14 2.43 -20.08
CA SER A 134 5.34 2.83 -21.25
C SER A 134 6.07 3.83 -22.15
N ASP A 135 7.27 4.27 -21.79
CA ASP A 135 8.08 5.21 -22.55
C ASP A 135 9.06 4.50 -23.51
N ASN A 136 9.42 5.18 -24.59
CA ASN A 136 10.44 4.70 -25.53
C ASN A 136 11.86 5.12 -25.07
N THR A 137 12.14 5.03 -23.79
CA THR A 137 13.45 5.28 -23.19
C THR A 137 13.70 4.31 -22.03
N ALA A 138 14.94 4.23 -21.59
CA ALA A 138 15.32 3.40 -20.47
C ALA A 138 14.93 4.06 -19.14
N HIS A 139 14.35 3.27 -18.28
CA HIS A 139 14.10 3.62 -16.88
C HIS A 139 14.65 2.53 -15.96
N ASN A 140 14.67 2.80 -14.66
CA ASN A 140 14.75 1.76 -13.66
C ASN A 140 13.70 1.98 -12.57
N VAL A 141 13.44 0.93 -11.80
CA VAL A 141 12.53 0.96 -10.67
C VAL A 141 13.33 0.63 -9.43
N HIS A 142 13.59 1.61 -8.60
CA HIS A 142 14.39 1.49 -7.39
C HIS A 142 13.54 1.81 -6.16
N SER A 143 13.30 0.79 -5.34
CA SER A 143 12.64 0.94 -4.03
C SER A 143 13.66 1.33 -2.97
N LEU A 144 13.39 2.40 -2.25
CA LEU A 144 14.18 2.82 -1.09
C LEU A 144 13.60 2.28 0.23
N SER A 145 12.99 1.10 0.17
CA SER A 145 12.53 0.41 1.37
C SER A 145 13.70 0.04 2.28
N THR A 146 13.55 0.30 3.57
CA THR A 146 14.46 -0.21 4.62
C THR A 146 13.99 -1.54 5.19
N HIS A 147 12.90 -2.09 4.64
CA HIS A 147 12.28 -3.36 5.01
C HIS A 147 12.44 -4.41 3.89
N SER A 148 11.64 -5.46 3.91
CA SER A 148 11.76 -6.56 2.95
C SER A 148 11.22 -6.25 1.54
N ASN A 149 10.93 -4.98 1.24
CA ASN A 149 10.41 -4.52 -0.06
C ASN A 149 11.49 -3.83 -0.92
N ALA A 150 12.77 -3.99 -0.59
CA ALA A 150 13.86 -3.41 -1.37
C ALA A 150 14.07 -4.14 -2.70
N PHE A 151 14.18 -3.38 -3.79
CA PHE A 151 14.53 -3.86 -5.12
C PHE A 151 15.11 -2.73 -5.97
N ASN A 152 15.90 -3.09 -6.99
CA ASN A 152 16.38 -2.16 -8.02
C ASN A 152 16.49 -2.92 -9.35
N VAL A 153 15.63 -2.60 -10.31
CA VAL A 153 15.51 -3.33 -11.58
C VAL A 153 15.48 -2.37 -12.75
N SER A 154 16.31 -2.64 -13.75
CA SER A 154 16.35 -1.87 -15.00
C SER A 154 15.21 -2.27 -15.93
N GLN A 155 14.61 -1.29 -16.59
CA GLN A 155 13.59 -1.44 -17.64
C GLN A 155 14.02 -0.65 -18.90
N PRO A 156 14.99 -1.15 -19.68
CA PRO A 156 15.59 -0.41 -20.77
C PRO A 156 14.69 -0.20 -21.99
N ARG A 157 13.54 -0.86 -22.09
CA ARG A 157 12.67 -0.82 -23.29
C ARG A 157 11.20 -0.63 -22.91
N LYS A 158 10.49 0.09 -23.77
CA LYS A 158 9.04 0.21 -23.73
C LYS A 158 8.35 -1.16 -23.65
N GLY A 159 7.29 -1.26 -22.86
CA GLY A 159 6.49 -2.46 -22.64
C GLY A 159 7.06 -3.41 -21.61
N MET A 160 8.26 -3.18 -21.08
CA MET A 160 8.79 -3.99 -19.98
C MET A 160 7.94 -3.81 -18.72
N THR A 161 7.65 -4.94 -18.10
CA THR A 161 6.88 -4.98 -16.85
C THR A 161 7.63 -5.80 -15.81
N SER A 162 7.80 -5.26 -14.63
CA SER A 162 8.40 -5.93 -13.49
C SER A 162 7.37 -6.10 -12.38
N ARG A 163 7.46 -7.19 -11.62
CA ARG A 163 6.54 -7.51 -10.54
C ARG A 163 7.31 -7.74 -9.25
N PHE A 164 6.88 -7.06 -8.19
CA PHE A 164 7.54 -7.07 -6.90
C PHE A 164 6.53 -7.47 -5.81
N PRO A 165 6.67 -8.67 -5.18
CA PRO A 165 5.87 -9.03 -4.03
C PRO A 165 6.14 -8.07 -2.87
N LEU A 166 5.09 -7.49 -2.28
CA LEU A 166 5.18 -6.61 -1.12
C LEU A 166 5.11 -7.46 0.16
N LYS A 167 6.25 -7.72 0.77
CA LYS A 167 6.42 -8.75 1.81
C LYS A 167 6.22 -8.23 3.23
N SER A 168 6.33 -6.94 3.45
CA SER A 168 6.27 -6.32 4.78
C SER A 168 5.54 -4.98 4.75
N GLU A 169 5.03 -4.58 5.89
CA GLU A 169 4.50 -3.23 6.09
C GLU A 169 5.59 -2.19 5.82
N ASP A 170 5.22 -1.11 5.11
CA ASP A 170 6.12 -0.01 4.75
C ASP A 170 5.30 1.25 4.47
N VAL A 171 5.08 2.06 5.49
CA VAL A 171 4.27 3.28 5.43
C VAL A 171 5.17 4.52 5.56
N VAL A 172 5.65 5.09 4.47
CA VAL A 172 5.47 4.76 3.04
C VAL A 172 6.82 4.52 2.39
N MET A 173 6.84 3.67 1.37
CA MET A 173 8.03 3.33 0.60
C MET A 173 8.19 4.30 -0.57
N ARG A 174 9.38 4.85 -0.76
CA ARG A 174 9.72 5.68 -1.91
C ARG A 174 10.20 4.82 -3.07
N ILE A 175 9.64 5.07 -4.25
CA ILE A 175 10.12 4.53 -5.53
C ILE A 175 10.76 5.66 -6.31
N LYS A 176 11.93 5.41 -6.91
CA LYS A 176 12.62 6.37 -7.77
C LYS A 176 13.15 5.72 -9.05
N CYS A 177 13.54 6.54 -10.00
CA CYS A 177 14.39 6.16 -11.12
C CYS A 177 15.79 6.73 -10.88
N ASP A 178 16.84 5.91 -11.03
CA ASP A 178 18.24 6.36 -10.86
C ASP A 178 18.74 7.12 -12.09
N ILE A 179 18.09 6.92 -13.26
CA ILE A 179 18.43 7.60 -14.52
C ILE A 179 17.83 9.01 -14.52
N HIS A 180 16.57 9.15 -14.05
CA HIS A 180 15.80 10.39 -14.09
C HIS A 180 15.43 10.79 -12.66
N SER A 181 16.24 11.63 -12.04
CA SER A 181 16.14 11.98 -10.61
C SER A 181 14.81 12.60 -10.17
N TRP A 182 14.05 13.17 -11.10
CA TRP A 182 12.72 13.72 -10.87
C TRP A 182 11.61 12.67 -10.81
N MET A 183 11.86 11.45 -11.31
CA MET A 183 10.86 10.38 -11.29
C MET A 183 10.78 9.77 -9.89
N VAL A 184 9.73 10.12 -9.19
CA VAL A 184 9.42 9.63 -7.84
C VAL A 184 7.96 9.22 -7.75
N ALA A 185 7.69 8.14 -7.04
CA ALA A 185 6.37 7.72 -6.57
C ALA A 185 6.46 7.18 -5.15
N TRP A 186 5.31 6.99 -4.53
CA TRP A 186 5.20 6.51 -3.16
C TRP A 186 4.23 5.33 -3.08
N VAL A 187 4.56 4.36 -2.25
CA VAL A 187 3.73 3.17 -2.04
C VAL A 187 3.50 3.00 -0.54
N GLY A 188 2.25 3.14 -0.11
CA GLY A 188 1.83 2.82 1.25
C GLY A 188 1.49 1.33 1.34
N VAL A 189 2.26 0.55 2.10
CA VAL A 189 2.04 -0.88 2.29
C VAL A 189 1.61 -1.13 3.72
N VAL A 190 0.40 -1.66 3.92
CA VAL A 190 -0.16 -1.96 5.24
C VAL A 190 -0.68 -3.40 5.30
N PRO A 191 -0.75 -4.04 6.50
CA PRO A 191 -1.12 -5.45 6.61
C PRO A 191 -2.63 -5.72 6.49
N HIS A 192 -3.45 -4.72 6.22
CA HIS A 192 -4.91 -4.77 6.20
C HIS A 192 -5.49 -3.93 5.06
N PRO A 193 -6.78 -4.11 4.68
CA PRO A 193 -7.40 -3.39 3.56
C PRO A 193 -7.92 -1.98 3.92
N TYR A 194 -7.71 -1.50 5.15
CA TYR A 194 -8.29 -0.25 5.63
C TYR A 194 -7.41 0.95 5.32
N PHE A 195 -7.30 1.26 4.05
CA PHE A 195 -6.55 2.40 3.53
C PHE A 195 -7.22 2.99 2.29
N ALA A 196 -6.84 4.19 1.95
CA ALA A 196 -7.22 4.89 0.72
C ALA A 196 -6.11 5.85 0.30
N VAL A 197 -6.21 6.37 -0.92
CA VAL A 197 -5.42 7.53 -1.38
C VAL A 197 -6.42 8.62 -1.74
N SER A 198 -6.20 9.84 -1.28
CA SER A 198 -7.10 10.96 -1.58
C SER A 198 -7.10 11.31 -3.07
N GLY A 199 -8.30 11.53 -3.60
CA GLY A 199 -8.52 11.97 -4.97
C GLY A 199 -8.11 13.43 -5.23
N GLY A 200 -8.32 13.90 -6.46
CA GLY A 200 -7.99 15.26 -6.90
C GLY A 200 -8.69 16.36 -6.11
N ASP A 201 -9.85 16.07 -5.56
CA ASP A 201 -10.65 16.94 -4.69
C ASP A 201 -10.33 16.75 -3.18
N GLY A 202 -9.38 15.87 -2.87
CA GLY A 202 -9.00 15.52 -1.50
C GLY A 202 -9.91 14.51 -0.83
N SER A 203 -10.98 14.03 -1.48
CA SER A 203 -11.89 13.03 -0.91
C SER A 203 -11.25 11.67 -0.78
N PHE A 204 -11.66 10.90 0.24
CA PHE A 204 -11.31 9.50 0.41
C PHE A 204 -12.44 8.70 1.06
N ALA A 205 -12.43 7.39 0.86
CA ALA A 205 -13.34 6.45 1.52
C ALA A 205 -12.62 5.16 1.88
N ILE A 206 -12.84 4.67 3.10
CA ILE A 206 -12.38 3.38 3.60
C ILE A 206 -13.60 2.57 3.97
N ALA A 207 -13.90 1.56 3.20
CA ALA A 207 -15.08 0.71 3.38
C ALA A 207 -14.78 -0.51 4.28
N ARG A 208 -15.85 -1.15 4.74
CA ARG A 208 -15.82 -2.41 5.51
C ARG A 208 -14.97 -2.34 6.79
N VAL A 209 -14.93 -1.17 7.42
CA VAL A 209 -14.21 -0.96 8.68
C VAL A 209 -14.97 -1.65 9.82
N PRO A 210 -14.31 -2.46 10.67
CA PRO A 210 -14.94 -3.02 11.85
C PRO A 210 -15.48 -1.91 12.77
N PRO A 211 -16.64 -2.12 13.43
CA PRO A 211 -17.12 -1.17 14.42
C PRO A 211 -16.12 -1.03 15.58
N GLY A 212 -16.00 0.19 16.10
CA GLY A 212 -15.10 0.50 17.20
C GLY A 212 -14.42 1.85 17.04
N ARG A 213 -13.55 2.14 18.00
CA ARG A 213 -12.73 3.35 18.00
C ARG A 213 -11.40 3.07 17.32
N HIS A 214 -11.09 3.81 16.26
CA HIS A 214 -9.89 3.63 15.45
C HIS A 214 -9.04 4.90 15.44
N THR A 215 -7.72 4.70 15.37
CA THR A 215 -6.79 5.77 15.00
C THR A 215 -6.61 5.73 13.49
N ILE A 216 -6.91 6.83 12.82
CA ILE A 216 -6.70 7.03 11.40
C ILE A 216 -5.55 8.00 11.18
N GLN A 217 -4.66 7.67 10.25
CA GLN A 217 -3.49 8.46 9.91
C GLN A 217 -3.55 8.86 8.44
N THR A 218 -3.07 10.07 8.15
CA THR A 218 -2.75 10.52 6.78
C THR A 218 -1.25 10.71 6.64
N TRP A 219 -0.73 10.56 5.42
CA TRP A 219 0.63 10.89 5.06
C TRP A 219 0.67 11.56 3.69
N HIS A 220 1.32 12.70 3.60
CA HIS A 220 1.58 13.42 2.35
C HIS A 220 3.07 13.72 2.21
N GLU A 221 3.63 13.55 0.99
CA GLU A 221 5.08 13.67 0.76
C GLU A 221 5.69 15.02 1.16
N ALA A 222 4.94 16.11 1.03
CA ALA A 222 5.39 17.45 1.39
C ALA A 222 5.11 17.84 2.84
N TYR A 223 4.11 17.20 3.49
CA TYR A 223 3.60 17.66 4.78
C TYR A 223 3.64 16.59 5.87
N GLY A 224 4.09 15.36 5.56
CA GLY A 224 4.21 14.30 6.55
C GLY A 224 2.87 13.77 7.07
N ARG A 225 2.77 13.50 8.36
CA ARG A 225 1.68 12.74 8.98
C ARG A 225 0.77 13.61 9.83
N LEU A 226 -0.53 13.34 9.74
CA LEU A 226 -1.52 13.74 10.71
C LEU A 226 -2.26 12.51 11.22
N THR A 227 -2.72 12.55 12.47
CA THR A 227 -3.51 11.47 13.08
C THR A 227 -4.73 12.04 13.79
N ARG A 228 -5.80 11.24 13.81
CA ARG A 228 -6.98 11.52 14.64
C ARG A 228 -7.69 10.23 15.00
N THR A 229 -8.61 10.31 15.94
CA THR A 229 -9.48 9.19 16.32
C THR A 229 -10.82 9.33 15.63
N VAL A 230 -11.42 8.20 15.23
CA VAL A 230 -12.75 8.11 14.66
C VAL A 230 -13.50 6.92 15.27
N ASP A 231 -14.77 7.13 15.64
CA ASP A 231 -15.65 6.08 16.14
C ASP A 231 -16.52 5.57 15.00
N VAL A 232 -16.40 4.29 14.66
CA VAL A 232 -17.16 3.63 13.58
C VAL A 232 -18.27 2.78 14.20
N LYS A 233 -19.50 2.99 13.79
CA LYS A 233 -20.64 2.18 14.17
C LYS A 233 -21.04 1.23 13.05
N ALA A 234 -21.57 0.07 13.42
CA ALA A 234 -22.05 -0.92 12.47
C ALA A 234 -23.11 -0.34 11.51
N GLY A 235 -22.90 -0.56 10.21
CA GLY A 235 -23.80 -0.07 9.15
C GLY A 235 -23.79 1.44 8.92
N GLN A 236 -22.93 2.19 9.61
CA GLN A 236 -22.93 3.65 9.51
C GLN A 236 -21.67 4.18 8.81
N THR A 237 -21.79 5.40 8.31
CA THR A 237 -20.66 6.18 7.80
C THR A 237 -20.18 7.14 8.86
N ALA A 238 -18.89 7.09 9.18
CA ALA A 238 -18.19 8.02 10.04
C ALA A 238 -17.38 9.01 9.19
N THR A 239 -17.23 10.25 9.63
CA THR A 239 -16.47 11.29 8.91
C THR A 239 -15.16 11.56 9.62
N ALA A 240 -14.06 11.67 8.85
CA ALA A 240 -12.73 11.98 9.33
C ALA A 240 -12.01 12.93 8.38
N ASP A 241 -12.19 14.24 8.59
CA ASP A 241 -11.51 15.26 7.79
C ASP A 241 -10.14 15.61 8.35
N PHE A 242 -9.19 15.94 7.47
CA PHE A 242 -7.84 16.36 7.81
C PHE A 242 -7.52 17.70 7.15
N VAL A 243 -6.82 18.56 7.88
CA VAL A 243 -6.39 19.86 7.38
C VAL A 243 -4.91 20.03 7.62
N TYR A 244 -4.15 20.10 6.54
CA TYR A 244 -2.76 20.52 6.56
C TYR A 244 -2.68 22.04 6.52
N THR A 245 -1.84 22.61 7.38
CA THR A 245 -1.64 24.07 7.49
C THR A 245 -0.43 24.55 6.66
N GLY A 246 0.30 23.61 6.07
CA GLY A 246 1.55 23.87 5.34
C GLY A 246 2.76 24.08 6.24
N LYS A 247 2.58 23.98 7.56
CA LYS A 247 3.67 24.09 8.57
C LYS A 247 4.17 22.73 9.05
N GLU A 248 3.45 21.68 8.73
CA GLU A 248 3.83 20.31 9.06
C GLU A 248 5.11 19.95 8.30
N LYS A 249 6.02 19.24 8.98
CA LYS A 249 7.26 18.75 8.37
C LYS A 249 7.08 17.29 7.99
N PRO A 250 7.64 16.85 6.86
CA PRO A 250 7.69 15.44 6.53
C PRO A 250 8.35 14.70 7.69
N SER A 251 7.71 13.65 8.17
CA SER A 251 8.37 12.73 9.09
C SER A 251 9.49 12.04 8.30
N ALA A 252 10.70 12.05 8.84
CA ALA A 252 11.88 11.41 8.26
C ALA A 252 11.80 9.87 8.28
N ALA A 253 10.72 9.29 7.77
CA ALA A 253 10.66 7.86 7.50
C ALA A 253 11.41 7.59 6.18
N GLY A 254 12.68 7.24 6.28
CA GLY A 254 13.47 6.72 5.16
C GLY A 254 14.04 7.75 4.18
N VAL A 255 13.95 9.04 4.44
CA VAL A 255 14.65 10.06 3.69
C VAL A 255 15.59 10.79 4.64
N MET A 256 16.87 10.55 4.52
CA MET A 256 17.85 11.52 5.02
C MET A 256 17.73 12.74 4.10
N GLU A 257 16.86 13.68 4.46
CA GLU A 257 16.91 15.02 3.89
C GLU A 257 18.17 15.66 4.45
N LEU A 258 19.17 15.86 3.59
CA LEU A 258 20.29 16.73 3.89
C LEU A 258 19.69 18.14 3.93
N VAL A 259 19.23 18.58 5.10
CA VAL A 259 18.89 19.98 5.34
C VAL A 259 20.22 20.73 5.31
N ILE A 260 20.51 21.37 4.16
CA ILE A 260 21.58 22.35 4.09
C ILE A 260 21.02 23.60 4.77
N PRO A 261 21.52 23.99 5.93
CA PRO A 261 21.10 25.26 6.54
C PRO A 261 21.36 26.41 5.54
N GLY A 262 20.43 27.34 5.41
CA GLY A 262 20.46 28.42 4.40
C GLY A 262 21.64 29.38 4.49
N ASP A 263 22.54 29.20 5.42
CA ASP A 263 23.70 30.02 5.73
C ASP A 263 25.05 29.30 5.49
N VAL A 264 25.06 28.09 4.93
CA VAL A 264 26.29 27.46 4.48
C VAL A 264 26.69 28.02 3.12
N GLN A 265 27.42 29.13 3.12
CA GLN A 265 28.21 29.57 1.99
C GLN A 265 29.25 28.47 1.69
N ALA A 266 29.15 27.86 0.52
CA ALA A 266 30.14 27.01 -0.15
C ALA A 266 31.06 26.17 0.76
N VAL A 267 30.69 24.92 1.00
CA VAL A 267 31.65 23.92 1.49
C VAL A 267 32.57 23.54 0.33
N THR A 268 33.76 24.07 0.30
CA THR A 268 34.86 23.60 -0.56
C THR A 268 35.29 22.21 -0.04
N LEU A 269 34.90 21.15 -0.78
CA LEU A 269 35.46 19.83 -0.52
C LEU A 269 36.97 19.84 -0.88
N ILE A 270 37.83 19.97 0.12
CA ILE A 270 39.23 19.69 -0.05
C ILE A 270 39.39 18.17 -0.11
N ALA A 271 39.63 17.65 -1.30
CA ALA A 271 40.05 16.28 -1.47
C ALA A 271 41.42 16.13 -0.81
N GLY A 272 41.45 15.48 0.34
CA GLY A 272 42.70 15.04 0.98
C GLY A 272 43.36 13.97 0.12
N ARG A 273 44.66 14.13 -0.07
CA ARG A 273 45.56 13.21 -0.79
C ARG A 273 45.64 11.84 -0.14
#